data_6a6e38d684f9fac7f6f1dcb5b58c20ef
#
_entry.id   6a6e38d684f9fac7f6f1dcb5b58c20ef
#
_cell.length_a   1.000
_cell.length_b   1.000
_cell.length_c   1.000
_cell.angle_alpha   90.00
_cell.angle_beta   90.00
_cell.angle_gamma   90.00
#
_symmetry.space_group_name_H-M   'P 1'
#
loop_
_entity.id
_entity.type
_entity.pdbx_description
1 polymer ?
#
loop_
_entity_poly.entity_id
_entity_poly.type
_entity_poly.pdbx_seq_one_letter_code
_entity_poly.pdbx_strand_id
1 'polypeptide(L)'
;MDLTQRDLKKLRFHKGMSLLMLSMLWLLVVVMFGGSLVLIFAEGEEGTGMLMVVVGIVMLLLGLWARRHYRKLKADVKGGVKEAVQGVIEDVMRYRSTCDFVIDGQTYHVNMDAYVEFETGDQVLIAFAPHSKVMLDIKGIEGNDETI
;
A
#
# COMPACT_ATOMS: atom_id res chain seq x y z
N MET A 1 15.46 -12.97 5.96
CA MET A 1 16.22 -11.85 6.58
C MET A 1 15.37 -11.20 7.65
N ASP A 2 15.96 -10.81 8.77
CA ASP A 2 15.22 -10.14 9.86
C ASP A 2 15.03 -8.66 9.57
N LEU A 3 13.91 -8.10 10.08
CA LEU A 3 13.61 -6.68 9.96
C LEU A 3 14.55 -5.84 10.81
N THR A 4 15.10 -4.78 10.23
CA THR A 4 15.86 -3.79 10.98
C THR A 4 14.93 -2.83 11.74
N GLN A 5 15.46 -2.09 12.71
CA GLN A 5 14.70 -1.06 13.45
C GLN A 5 14.11 0.00 12.52
N ARG A 6 14.83 0.33 11.43
CA ARG A 6 14.36 1.27 10.39
C ARG A 6 13.17 0.71 9.62
N ASP A 7 13.22 -0.57 9.25
CA ASP A 7 12.14 -1.28 8.55
C ASP A 7 10.87 -1.34 9.41
N LEU A 8 11.04 -1.65 10.70
CA LEU A 8 9.95 -1.66 11.67
C LEU A 8 9.30 -0.29 11.82
N LYS A 9 10.08 0.80 11.80
CA LYS A 9 9.55 2.17 11.86
C LYS A 9 8.73 2.50 10.62
N LYS A 10 9.20 2.14 9.41
CA LYS A 10 8.44 2.31 8.15
C LYS A 10 7.12 1.53 8.21
N LEU A 11 7.15 0.25 8.55
CA LEU A 11 5.95 -0.58 8.64
C LEU A 11 4.96 -0.08 9.69
N ARG A 12 5.44 0.38 10.85
CA ARG A 12 4.58 0.97 11.90
C ARG A 12 3.92 2.27 11.42
N PHE A 13 4.63 3.09 10.65
CA PHE A 13 4.07 4.30 10.05
C PHE A 13 2.95 3.96 9.05
N HIS A 14 3.20 3.04 8.10
CA HIS A 14 2.16 2.57 7.16
C HIS A 14 0.96 1.94 7.87
N LYS A 15 1.22 1.17 8.92
CA LYS A 15 0.16 0.59 9.76
C LYS A 15 -0.67 1.68 10.45
N GLY A 16 -0.04 2.73 10.99
CA GLY A 16 -0.71 3.86 11.62
C GLY A 16 -1.59 4.63 10.63
N MET A 17 -1.05 4.97 9.46
CA MET A 17 -1.81 5.60 8.38
C MET A 17 -3.00 4.75 7.92
N SER A 18 -2.81 3.44 7.74
CA SER A 18 -3.87 2.52 7.36
C SER A 18 -4.97 2.40 8.42
N LEU A 19 -4.60 2.44 9.70
CA LEU A 19 -5.57 2.45 10.80
C LEU A 19 -6.40 3.74 10.82
N LEU A 20 -5.77 4.89 10.62
CA LEU A 20 -6.42 6.19 10.57
C LEU A 20 -7.39 6.27 9.38
N MET A 21 -6.97 5.85 8.20
CA MET A 21 -7.85 5.74 7.02
C MET A 21 -9.04 4.82 7.28
N LEU A 22 -8.81 3.68 7.92
CA LEU A 22 -9.88 2.73 8.25
C LEU A 22 -10.89 3.34 9.22
N SER A 23 -10.44 4.07 10.25
CA SER A 23 -11.34 4.73 11.20
C SER A 23 -12.16 5.84 10.55
N MET A 24 -11.57 6.65 9.67
CA MET A 24 -12.29 7.67 8.91
C MET A 24 -13.35 7.07 7.98
N LEU A 25 -13.01 5.98 7.28
CA LEU A 25 -13.95 5.26 6.43
C LEU A 25 -15.16 4.73 7.21
N TRP A 26 -14.93 4.12 8.38
CA TRP A 26 -16.02 3.63 9.23
C TRP A 26 -16.90 4.75 9.75
N LEU A 27 -16.34 5.89 10.14
CA LEU A 27 -17.10 7.06 10.56
C LEU A 27 -17.99 7.58 9.43
N LEU A 28 -17.44 7.66 8.19
CA LEU A 28 -18.20 8.04 7.00
C LEU A 28 -19.35 7.08 6.71
N VAL A 29 -19.14 5.78 6.84
CA VAL A 29 -20.20 4.76 6.67
C VAL A 29 -21.34 5.00 7.67
N VAL A 30 -21.03 5.23 8.95
CA VAL A 30 -22.03 5.48 9.99
C VAL A 30 -22.83 6.75 9.69
N VAL A 31 -22.17 7.83 9.28
CA VAL A 31 -22.82 9.12 8.92
C VAL A 31 -23.74 8.94 7.71
N MET A 32 -23.28 8.23 6.67
CA MET A 32 -24.07 8.02 5.44
C MET A 32 -25.33 7.17 5.73
N PHE A 33 -25.20 6.07 6.46
CA PHE A 33 -26.37 5.25 6.81
C PHE A 33 -27.31 5.96 7.78
N GLY A 34 -26.80 6.66 8.79
CA GLY A 34 -27.60 7.46 9.71
C GLY A 34 -28.36 8.57 9.00
N GLY A 35 -27.67 9.32 8.13
CA GLY A 35 -28.28 10.38 7.32
C GLY A 35 -29.35 9.85 6.35
N SER A 36 -29.12 8.69 5.70
CA SER A 36 -30.11 8.09 4.80
C SER A 36 -31.41 7.72 5.53
N LEU A 37 -31.32 7.19 6.75
CA LEU A 37 -32.49 6.86 7.57
C LEU A 37 -33.28 8.11 7.93
N VAL A 38 -32.61 9.20 8.30
CA VAL A 38 -33.28 10.47 8.62
C VAL A 38 -34.00 11.01 7.39
N LEU A 39 -33.38 11.04 6.21
CA LEU A 39 -33.99 11.54 4.99
C LEU A 39 -35.20 10.72 4.55
N ILE A 40 -35.12 9.39 4.61
CA ILE A 40 -36.22 8.51 4.21
C ILE A 40 -37.40 8.60 5.18
N PHE A 41 -37.13 8.54 6.48
CA PHE A 41 -38.20 8.42 7.47
C PHE A 41 -38.74 9.75 8.03
N ALA A 42 -37.91 10.81 8.08
CA ALA A 42 -38.32 12.10 8.64
C ALA A 42 -38.76 13.09 7.55
N GLU A 43 -38.10 13.09 6.37
CA GLU A 43 -38.33 14.08 5.34
C GLU A 43 -39.07 13.52 4.11
N GLY A 44 -39.22 12.20 4.02
CA GLY A 44 -39.91 11.54 2.89
C GLY A 44 -39.14 11.63 1.56
N GLU A 45 -37.85 11.99 1.61
CA GLU A 45 -36.98 12.12 0.43
C GLU A 45 -36.36 10.77 0.04
N GLU A 46 -37.18 9.89 -0.56
CA GLU A 46 -36.75 8.52 -0.93
C GLU A 46 -35.56 8.51 -1.90
N GLY A 47 -35.52 9.40 -2.90
CA GLY A 47 -34.48 9.44 -3.91
C GLY A 47 -33.10 9.75 -3.35
N THR A 48 -33.00 10.78 -2.53
CA THR A 48 -31.74 11.21 -1.88
C THR A 48 -31.27 10.19 -0.85
N GLY A 49 -32.22 9.63 -0.08
CA GLY A 49 -31.94 8.59 0.89
C GLY A 49 -31.38 7.33 0.23
N MET A 50 -31.95 6.90 -0.88
CA MET A 50 -31.48 5.71 -1.61
C MET A 50 -30.08 5.90 -2.20
N LEU A 51 -29.76 7.10 -2.71
CA LEU A 51 -28.42 7.43 -3.18
C LEU A 51 -27.37 7.34 -2.06
N MET A 52 -27.70 7.84 -0.85
CA MET A 52 -26.83 7.72 0.32
C MET A 52 -26.59 6.27 0.74
N VAL A 53 -27.61 5.41 0.64
CA VAL A 53 -27.44 3.96 0.89
C VAL A 53 -26.44 3.35 -0.07
N VAL A 54 -26.55 3.64 -1.38
CA VAL A 54 -25.61 3.13 -2.40
C VAL A 54 -24.17 3.57 -2.11
N VAL A 55 -23.96 4.86 -1.83
CA VAL A 55 -22.66 5.38 -1.45
C VAL A 55 -22.14 4.71 -0.19
N GLY A 56 -23.01 4.51 0.82
CA GLY A 56 -22.66 3.79 2.04
C GLY A 56 -22.17 2.36 1.80
N ILE A 57 -22.81 1.63 0.88
CA ILE A 57 -22.39 0.28 0.48
C ILE A 57 -21.00 0.30 -0.17
N VAL A 58 -20.73 1.25 -1.09
CA VAL A 58 -19.41 1.40 -1.71
C VAL A 58 -18.34 1.67 -0.65
N MET A 59 -18.61 2.58 0.29
CA MET A 59 -17.69 2.88 1.38
C MET A 59 -17.44 1.69 2.30
N LEU A 60 -18.46 0.85 2.54
CA LEU A 60 -18.33 -0.38 3.31
C LEU A 60 -17.41 -1.38 2.62
N LEU A 61 -17.55 -1.56 1.30
CA LEU A 61 -16.66 -2.43 0.51
C LEU A 61 -15.21 -1.94 0.53
N LEU A 62 -14.99 -0.63 0.41
CA LEU A 62 -13.67 -0.02 0.54
C LEU A 62 -13.10 -0.22 1.96
N GLY A 63 -13.93 -0.12 2.99
CA GLY A 63 -13.54 -0.38 4.38
C GLY A 63 -13.10 -1.84 4.60
N LEU A 64 -13.81 -2.80 4.01
CA LEU A 64 -13.43 -4.23 4.07
C LEU A 64 -12.10 -4.48 3.34
N TRP A 65 -11.88 -3.86 2.19
CA TRP A 65 -10.62 -3.93 1.47
C TRP A 65 -9.45 -3.33 2.28
N ALA A 66 -9.63 -2.14 2.84
CA ALA A 66 -8.65 -1.48 3.70
C ALA A 66 -8.33 -2.32 4.95
N ARG A 67 -9.35 -2.96 5.56
CA ARG A 67 -9.16 -3.89 6.69
C ARG A 67 -8.29 -5.09 6.31
N ARG A 68 -8.47 -5.63 5.09
CA ARG A 68 -7.65 -6.74 4.59
C ARG A 68 -6.19 -6.31 4.44
N HIS A 69 -5.96 -5.12 3.90
CA HIS A 69 -4.61 -4.55 3.77
C HIS A 69 -3.96 -4.29 5.14
N TYR A 70 -4.70 -3.72 6.09
CA TYR A 70 -4.23 -3.52 7.46
C TYR A 70 -3.82 -4.83 8.16
N ARG A 71 -4.59 -5.91 7.94
CA ARG A 71 -4.25 -7.24 8.50
C ARG A 71 -2.92 -7.77 7.95
N LYS A 72 -2.64 -7.57 6.66
CA LYS A 72 -1.36 -7.93 6.03
C LYS A 72 -0.19 -7.16 6.67
N LEU A 73 -0.31 -5.83 6.78
CA LEU A 73 0.70 -5.01 7.46
C LEU A 73 0.94 -5.41 8.92
N LYS A 74 -0.14 -5.76 9.63
CA LYS A 74 -0.03 -6.26 11.01
C LYS A 74 0.71 -7.59 11.09
N ALA A 75 0.50 -8.49 10.13
CA ALA A 75 1.18 -9.78 10.05
C ALA A 75 2.68 -9.57 9.79
N ASP A 76 3.06 -8.67 8.87
CA ASP A 76 4.46 -8.36 8.57
C ASP A 76 5.20 -7.78 9.78
N VAL A 77 4.57 -6.83 10.50
CA VAL A 77 5.16 -6.26 11.73
C VAL A 77 5.36 -7.33 12.80
N LYS A 78 4.44 -8.31 12.90
CA LYS A 78 4.52 -9.39 13.90
C LYS A 78 5.50 -10.48 13.48
N GLY A 79 5.56 -10.78 12.17
CA GLY A 79 6.44 -11.82 11.63
C GLY A 79 7.92 -11.48 11.70
N GLY A 80 8.25 -10.18 11.63
CA GLY A 80 9.64 -9.71 11.80
C GLY A 80 10.59 -10.10 10.66
N VAL A 81 10.06 -10.60 9.52
CA VAL A 81 10.83 -11.13 8.39
C VAL A 81 10.65 -10.24 7.16
N LYS A 82 11.70 -10.11 6.37
CA LYS A 82 11.66 -9.50 5.04
C LYS A 82 12.11 -10.49 3.97
N GLU A 83 11.48 -10.42 2.81
CA GLU A 83 11.92 -11.10 1.60
C GLU A 83 12.80 -10.16 0.79
N ALA A 84 13.73 -10.73 0.04
CA ALA A 84 14.57 -9.98 -0.87
C ALA A 84 14.52 -10.63 -2.26
N VAL A 85 14.41 -9.78 -3.28
CA VAL A 85 14.51 -10.18 -4.69
C VAL A 85 15.71 -9.46 -5.27
N GLN A 86 16.55 -10.22 -5.93
CA GLN A 86 17.68 -9.71 -6.69
C GLN A 86 17.38 -9.91 -8.17
N GLY A 87 17.61 -8.89 -8.98
CA GLY A 87 17.43 -8.97 -10.42
C GLY A 87 17.87 -7.71 -11.12
N VAL A 88 17.76 -7.73 -12.45
CA VAL A 88 18.03 -6.58 -13.30
C VAL A 88 16.73 -5.82 -13.53
N ILE A 89 16.77 -4.51 -13.48
CA ILE A 89 15.63 -3.67 -13.81
C ILE A 89 15.39 -3.75 -15.33
N GLU A 90 14.30 -4.39 -15.73
CA GLU A 90 13.91 -4.54 -17.15
C GLU A 90 13.23 -3.28 -17.67
N ASP A 91 12.40 -2.63 -16.85
CA ASP A 91 11.68 -1.41 -17.21
C ASP A 91 11.39 -0.55 -15.98
N VAL A 92 11.27 0.76 -16.20
CA VAL A 92 10.97 1.76 -15.17
C VAL A 92 9.73 2.53 -15.58
N MET A 93 8.61 2.24 -14.92
CA MET A 93 7.35 2.93 -15.14
C MET A 93 7.18 4.10 -14.17
N ARG A 94 7.07 5.30 -14.72
CA ARG A 94 6.96 6.54 -13.95
C ARG A 94 5.53 7.02 -13.89
N TYR A 95 5.02 7.20 -12.67
CA TYR A 95 3.75 7.86 -12.43
C TYR A 95 3.99 9.18 -11.66
N ARG A 96 2.97 10.02 -11.59
CA ARG A 96 3.06 11.37 -10.98
C ARG A 96 3.60 11.37 -9.54
N SER A 97 3.39 10.31 -8.78
CA SER A 97 3.78 10.21 -7.35
C SER A 97 4.41 8.87 -6.98
N THR A 98 4.49 7.92 -7.90
CA THR A 98 5.02 6.58 -7.67
C THR A 98 5.89 6.17 -8.83
N CYS A 99 6.83 5.27 -8.57
CA CYS A 99 7.66 4.63 -9.58
C CYS A 99 7.56 3.12 -9.41
N ASP A 100 7.48 2.41 -10.50
CA ASP A 100 7.43 0.95 -10.51
C ASP A 100 8.62 0.42 -11.27
N PHE A 101 9.32 -0.54 -10.69
CA PHE A 101 10.37 -1.30 -11.37
C PHE A 101 9.83 -2.67 -11.78
N VAL A 102 10.14 -3.06 -13.01
CA VAL A 102 9.87 -4.41 -13.50
C VAL A 102 11.16 -5.23 -13.38
N ILE A 103 11.10 -6.33 -12.64
CA ILE A 103 12.21 -7.27 -12.42
C ILE A 103 11.66 -8.68 -12.59
N ASP A 104 12.27 -9.47 -13.48
CA ASP A 104 11.80 -10.82 -13.83
C ASP A 104 10.30 -10.87 -14.18
N GLY A 105 9.83 -9.86 -14.95
CA GLY A 105 8.43 -9.72 -15.35
C GLY A 105 7.45 -9.38 -14.21
N GLN A 106 7.94 -9.11 -13.00
CA GLN A 106 7.13 -8.69 -11.85
C GLN A 106 7.30 -7.21 -11.55
N THR A 107 6.17 -6.54 -11.26
CA THR A 107 6.17 -5.10 -10.96
C THR A 107 6.31 -4.85 -9.45
N TYR A 108 7.28 -4.03 -9.08
CA TYR A 108 7.57 -3.62 -7.70
C TYR A 108 7.36 -2.13 -7.54
N HIS A 109 6.45 -1.73 -6.64
CA HIS A 109 6.21 -0.33 -6.31
C HIS A 109 7.35 0.23 -5.47
N VAL A 110 8.03 1.24 -5.98
CA VAL A 110 9.26 1.81 -5.43
C VAL A 110 8.99 3.22 -4.94
N ASN A 111 9.68 3.65 -3.89
CA ASN A 111 9.57 5.03 -3.42
C ASN A 111 10.29 5.97 -4.40
N MET A 112 9.76 7.18 -4.60
CA MET A 112 10.34 8.19 -5.53
C MET A 112 11.81 8.50 -5.23
N ASP A 113 12.24 8.44 -3.97
CA ASP A 113 13.63 8.70 -3.59
C ASP A 113 14.60 7.67 -4.20
N ALA A 114 14.16 6.42 -4.33
CA ALA A 114 14.97 5.35 -4.92
C ALA A 114 15.04 5.43 -6.46
N TYR A 115 14.09 6.12 -7.08
CA TYR A 115 14.02 6.28 -8.53
C TYR A 115 15.17 7.13 -9.10
N VAL A 116 15.67 8.10 -8.33
CA VAL A 116 16.76 9.00 -8.77
C VAL A 116 18.10 8.26 -8.86
N GLU A 117 18.20 7.10 -8.20
CA GLU A 117 19.45 6.35 -8.08
C GLU A 117 19.59 5.18 -9.06
N PHE A 118 18.47 4.68 -9.65
CA PHE A 118 18.50 3.46 -10.46
C PHE A 118 17.81 3.63 -11.82
N GLU A 119 18.40 2.99 -12.84
CA GLU A 119 17.92 3.01 -14.23
C GLU A 119 17.69 1.58 -14.77
N THR A 120 17.07 1.49 -15.94
CA THR A 120 16.91 0.23 -16.66
C THR A 120 18.28 -0.38 -16.98
N GLY A 121 18.47 -1.65 -16.62
CA GLY A 121 19.73 -2.37 -16.75
C GLY A 121 20.52 -2.49 -15.46
N ASP A 122 20.19 -1.73 -14.41
CA ASP A 122 20.87 -1.83 -13.13
C ASP A 122 20.52 -3.12 -12.41
N GLN A 123 21.51 -3.74 -11.77
CA GLN A 123 21.30 -4.86 -10.86
C GLN A 123 20.95 -4.34 -9.47
N VAL A 124 19.81 -4.77 -8.96
CA VAL A 124 19.31 -4.33 -7.66
C VAL A 124 18.89 -5.48 -6.75
N LEU A 125 18.99 -5.25 -5.45
CA LEU A 125 18.44 -6.08 -4.40
C LEU A 125 17.30 -5.29 -3.74
N ILE A 126 16.06 -5.71 -3.96
CA ILE A 126 14.88 -5.10 -3.34
C ILE A 126 14.45 -5.94 -2.15
N ALA A 127 14.34 -5.34 -0.97
CA ALA A 127 13.78 -5.96 0.22
C ALA A 127 12.35 -5.46 0.48
N PHE A 128 11.41 -6.36 0.69
CA PHE A 128 10.01 -6.05 0.90
C PHE A 128 9.37 -6.90 2.01
N ALA A 129 8.24 -6.43 2.53
CA ALA A 129 7.45 -7.15 3.50
C ALA A 129 6.58 -8.22 2.79
N PRO A 130 6.62 -9.51 3.22
CA PRO A 130 6.09 -10.63 2.44
C PRO A 130 4.59 -10.56 2.17
N HIS A 131 3.80 -10.08 3.13
CA HIS A 131 2.34 -10.09 3.02
C HIS A 131 1.76 -8.79 2.44
N SER A 132 2.30 -7.64 2.84
CA SER A 132 1.83 -6.32 2.38
C SER A 132 2.52 -5.85 1.09
N LYS A 133 3.64 -6.47 0.72
CA LYS A 133 4.51 -6.09 -0.41
C LYS A 133 5.02 -4.64 -0.33
N VAL A 134 5.08 -4.08 0.87
CA VAL A 134 5.67 -2.76 1.11
C VAL A 134 7.19 -2.86 0.96
N MET A 135 7.75 -2.05 0.07
CA MET A 135 9.19 -1.95 -0.11
C MET A 135 9.85 -1.34 1.13
N LEU A 136 10.83 -2.03 1.67
CA LEU A 136 11.56 -1.65 2.88
C LEU A 136 12.89 -1.00 2.54
N ASP A 137 13.63 -1.62 1.61
CA ASP A 137 14.97 -1.19 1.23
C ASP A 137 15.25 -1.57 -0.23
N ILE A 138 16.15 -0.82 -0.88
CA ILE A 138 16.69 -1.13 -2.20
C ILE A 138 18.17 -0.81 -2.19
N LYS A 139 18.98 -1.65 -2.81
CA LYS A 139 20.41 -1.49 -2.96
C LYS A 139 20.85 -1.86 -4.36
N GLY A 140 21.68 -1.02 -4.99
CA GLY A 140 22.41 -1.40 -6.18
C GLY A 140 23.40 -2.51 -5.84
N ILE A 141 23.50 -3.49 -6.70
CA ILE A 141 24.58 -4.46 -6.68
C ILE A 141 25.57 -3.94 -7.70
N GLU A 142 26.63 -3.27 -7.23
CA GLU A 142 27.75 -2.94 -8.10
C GLU A 142 28.27 -4.27 -8.68
N GLY A 143 28.15 -4.42 -9.98
CA GLY A 143 28.82 -5.51 -10.68
C GLY A 143 30.30 -5.39 -10.34
N ASN A 144 30.89 -6.44 -9.77
CA ASN A 144 32.32 -6.55 -9.69
C ASN A 144 32.83 -6.38 -11.12
N ASP A 145 33.27 -5.18 -11.49
CA ASP A 145 34.22 -4.99 -12.56
C ASP A 145 35.50 -5.71 -12.12
N GLU A 146 35.51 -7.03 -12.24
CA GLU A 146 36.74 -7.77 -12.38
C GLU A 146 37.33 -7.37 -13.76
N THR A 147 37.98 -6.22 -13.75
CA THR A 147 38.94 -5.88 -14.80
C THR A 147 40.04 -6.94 -14.78
N ILE A 148 39.98 -7.82 -15.79
CA ILE A 148 41.07 -8.68 -16.21
C ILE A 148 42.19 -7.81 -16.80
#